data_98175d32e0e71d64ac63ad8d296ceebb
#
_entry.id   98175d32e0e71d64ac63ad8d296ceebb
#
_cell.length_a   1.000
_cell.length_b   1.000
_cell.length_c   1.000
_cell.angle_alpha   90.00
_cell.angle_beta   90.00
_cell.angle_gamma   90.00
#
_symmetry.space_group_name_H-M   'P 1'
#
loop_
_entity.id
_entity.type
_entity.pdbx_description
1 polymer ?
#
loop_
_entity_poly.entity_id
_entity_poly.type
_entity_poly.pdbx_seq_one_letter_code
_entity_poly.pdbx_strand_id
1 'polypeptide(L)'
;GVERVYVSVLENDSQDRTPAMLEALRRTLERAGVRHTIVSALLPASIRSFERIQRLSTLRNMAMRPLYDDVRMPISKVVWINDVLFTPHMLHHLVHTLDGTYDQACALDYFWLGFYDTWVLRDQYGETVRPLWPYFRRKHERRAVDAQQPIPVNACWNGVTVFDARWFTNATPPVLRREPAVADLPPPPIERADGLDYPAKLPLQFRTCAPCNASESILTSV
;
A
#
# COMPACT_ATOMS: atom_id res chain seq x y z
N GLY A 1 -11.83 13.75 -14.01
CA GLY A 1 -12.29 14.84 -13.16
C GLY A 1 -12.49 14.35 -11.73
N VAL A 2 -12.82 15.26 -10.81
CA VAL A 2 -13.02 14.98 -9.37
C VAL A 2 -14.11 13.95 -9.07
N GLU A 3 -15.06 13.77 -9.95
CA GLU A 3 -16.12 12.74 -9.88
C GLU A 3 -15.61 11.31 -9.81
N ARG A 4 -14.35 11.10 -10.22
CA ARG A 4 -13.68 9.79 -10.25
C ARG A 4 -12.79 9.55 -9.03
N VAL A 5 -12.80 10.47 -8.08
CA VAL A 5 -11.98 10.38 -6.86
C VAL A 5 -12.90 10.12 -5.66
N TYR A 6 -12.45 9.25 -4.79
CA TYR A 6 -13.05 9.03 -3.48
C TYR A 6 -11.97 9.15 -2.40
N VAL A 7 -12.24 9.89 -1.35
CA VAL A 7 -11.32 10.08 -0.23
C VAL A 7 -11.88 9.38 1.01
N SER A 8 -11.12 8.44 1.56
CA SER A 8 -11.46 7.78 2.83
C SER A 8 -10.38 8.09 3.86
N VAL A 9 -10.78 8.62 5.00
CA VAL A 9 -9.89 8.94 6.11
C VAL A 9 -10.48 8.36 7.40
N LEU A 10 -9.67 7.63 8.13
CA LEU A 10 -9.96 7.18 9.49
C LEU A 10 -8.92 7.78 10.44
N GLU A 11 -9.39 8.57 11.36
CA GLU A 11 -8.61 9.13 12.45
C GLU A 11 -9.11 8.55 13.77
N ASN A 12 -8.21 8.27 14.68
CA ASN A 12 -8.54 7.74 15.99
C ASN A 12 -7.72 8.36 17.11
N ASP A 13 -8.41 8.75 18.15
CA ASP A 13 -7.86 9.13 19.46
C ASP A 13 -6.87 10.31 19.46
N SER A 14 -6.78 11.12 18.40
CA SER A 14 -5.88 12.29 18.37
C SER A 14 -6.30 13.34 19.39
N GLN A 15 -5.31 13.85 20.14
CA GLN A 15 -5.49 14.88 21.18
C GLN A 15 -5.03 16.28 20.71
N ASP A 16 -4.57 16.37 19.48
CA ASP A 16 -4.09 17.59 18.86
C ASP A 16 -5.15 18.24 17.93
N ARG A 17 -4.72 19.03 16.98
CA ARG A 17 -5.62 19.73 16.04
C ARG A 17 -6.10 18.86 14.88
N THR A 18 -5.73 17.58 14.82
CA THR A 18 -6.08 16.68 13.72
C THR A 18 -7.59 16.62 13.46
N PRO A 19 -8.47 16.45 14.47
CA PRO A 19 -9.92 16.45 14.22
C PRO A 19 -10.43 17.75 13.59
N ALA A 20 -9.92 18.91 14.02
CA ALA A 20 -10.29 20.20 13.45
C ALA A 20 -9.80 20.36 11.99
N MET A 21 -8.61 19.85 11.68
CA MET A 21 -8.06 19.84 10.33
C MET A 21 -8.87 18.94 9.41
N LEU A 22 -9.32 17.78 9.89
CA LEU A 22 -10.17 16.86 9.13
C LEU A 22 -11.55 17.46 8.84
N GLU A 23 -12.10 18.23 9.77
CA GLU A 23 -13.33 18.96 9.51
C GLU A 23 -13.15 20.06 8.44
N ALA A 24 -12.01 20.74 8.44
CA ALA A 24 -11.67 21.69 7.36
C ALA A 24 -11.49 20.98 6.01
N LEU A 25 -10.86 19.80 6.01
CA LEU A 25 -10.73 18.95 4.81
C LEU A 25 -12.12 18.53 4.31
N ARG A 26 -13.01 18.07 5.17
CA ARG A 26 -14.39 17.70 4.82
C ARG A 26 -15.07 18.81 4.04
N ARG A 27 -15.09 20.01 4.58
CA ARG A 27 -15.71 21.19 3.92
C ARG A 27 -15.06 21.51 2.57
N THR A 28 -13.77 21.26 2.44
CA THR A 28 -13.05 21.47 1.17
C THR A 28 -13.47 20.44 0.13
N LEU A 29 -13.56 19.16 0.51
CA LEU A 29 -14.02 18.08 -0.37
C LEU A 29 -15.46 18.26 -0.79
N GLU A 30 -16.36 18.67 0.13
CA GLU A 30 -17.75 19.01 -0.16
C GLU A 30 -17.86 20.10 -1.21
N ARG A 31 -17.15 21.22 -1.02
CA ARG A 31 -17.13 22.33 -1.98
C ARG A 31 -16.56 21.93 -3.36
N ALA A 32 -15.62 21.00 -3.37
CA ALA A 32 -15.03 20.48 -4.60
C ALA A 32 -15.89 19.39 -5.27
N GLY A 33 -16.98 18.94 -4.64
CA GLY A 33 -17.82 17.85 -5.14
C GLY A 33 -17.12 16.48 -5.09
N VAL A 34 -16.10 16.32 -4.25
CA VAL A 34 -15.37 15.05 -4.10
C VAL A 34 -16.10 14.14 -3.11
N ARG A 35 -16.43 12.93 -3.54
CA ARG A 35 -17.00 11.90 -2.64
C ARG A 35 -16.00 11.52 -1.56
N HIS A 36 -16.44 11.41 -0.33
CA HIS A 36 -15.54 11.11 0.78
C HIS A 36 -16.24 10.45 1.97
N THR A 37 -15.46 9.79 2.79
CA THR A 37 -15.79 9.35 4.14
C THR A 37 -14.66 9.79 5.06
N ILE A 38 -14.97 10.63 6.03
CA ILE A 38 -14.02 11.03 7.07
C ILE A 38 -14.62 10.62 8.41
N VAL A 39 -13.96 9.69 9.09
CA VAL A 39 -14.34 9.21 10.42
C VAL A 39 -13.25 9.64 11.38
N SER A 40 -13.65 10.40 12.41
CA SER A 40 -12.81 10.74 13.55
C SER A 40 -13.57 10.30 14.81
N ALA A 41 -13.09 9.26 15.45
CA ALA A 41 -13.80 8.65 16.57
C ALA A 41 -12.83 7.96 17.55
N LEU A 42 -13.26 7.93 18.81
CA LEU A 42 -12.57 7.10 19.81
C LEU A 42 -12.71 5.62 19.46
N LEU A 43 -11.59 4.91 19.48
CA LEU A 43 -11.62 3.47 19.28
C LEU A 43 -12.29 2.76 20.48
N PRO A 44 -13.09 1.72 20.20
CA PRO A 44 -13.53 0.82 21.25
C PRO A 44 -12.37 0.25 22.08
N ALA A 45 -12.58 0.06 23.37
CA ALA A 45 -11.54 -0.48 24.26
C ALA A 45 -10.98 -1.83 23.77
N SER A 46 -11.83 -2.66 23.15
CA SER A 46 -11.43 -3.93 22.55
C SER A 46 -10.37 -3.76 21.46
N ILE A 47 -10.49 -2.74 20.60
CA ILE A 47 -9.50 -2.49 19.55
C ILE A 47 -8.23 -1.84 20.13
N ARG A 48 -8.38 -0.97 21.13
CA ARG A 48 -7.23 -0.35 21.82
C ARG A 48 -6.33 -1.36 22.52
N SER A 49 -6.90 -2.48 23.00
CA SER A 49 -6.15 -3.55 23.65
C SER A 49 -5.41 -4.47 22.67
N PHE A 50 -5.64 -4.37 21.37
CA PHE A 50 -4.96 -5.18 20.37
C PHE A 50 -3.46 -4.87 20.33
N GLU A 51 -2.66 -5.88 20.04
CA GLU A 51 -1.27 -5.72 19.66
C GLU A 51 -1.14 -4.78 18.45
N ARG A 52 -0.01 -4.08 18.35
CA ARG A 52 0.20 -3.03 17.37
C ARG A 52 -0.19 -3.44 15.93
N ILE A 53 0.28 -4.59 15.47
CA ILE A 53 0.03 -5.06 14.09
C ILE A 53 -1.46 -5.37 13.91
N GLN A 54 -2.09 -6.06 14.87
CA GLN A 54 -3.51 -6.36 14.85
C GLN A 54 -4.36 -5.08 14.81
N ARG A 55 -4.01 -4.09 15.61
CA ARG A 55 -4.68 -2.80 15.63
C ARG A 55 -4.55 -2.09 14.29
N LEU A 56 -3.34 -2.03 13.71
CA LEU A 56 -3.11 -1.40 12.41
C LEU A 56 -3.89 -2.10 11.29
N SER A 57 -3.90 -3.43 11.24
CA SER A 57 -4.68 -4.16 10.22
C SER A 57 -6.19 -3.87 10.34
N THR A 58 -6.71 -3.83 11.57
CA THR A 58 -8.11 -3.48 11.83
C THR A 58 -8.43 -2.07 11.36
N LEU A 59 -7.62 -1.08 11.72
CA LEU A 59 -7.83 0.32 11.31
C LEU A 59 -7.76 0.50 9.80
N ARG A 60 -6.83 -0.17 9.14
CA ARG A 60 -6.71 -0.13 7.69
C ARG A 60 -7.94 -0.73 7.00
N ASN A 61 -8.43 -1.86 7.48
CA ASN A 61 -9.67 -2.44 6.96
C ASN A 61 -10.88 -1.52 7.19
N MET A 62 -10.94 -0.83 8.32
CA MET A 62 -12.00 0.17 8.57
C MET A 62 -11.90 1.36 7.60
N ALA A 63 -10.70 1.84 7.30
CA ALA A 63 -10.50 2.90 6.31
C ALA A 63 -10.86 2.44 4.89
N MET A 64 -10.68 1.16 4.56
CA MET A 64 -11.03 0.56 3.27
C MET A 64 -12.52 0.20 3.14
N ARG A 65 -13.27 0.26 4.22
CA ARG A 65 -14.68 -0.17 4.24
C ARG A 65 -15.56 0.43 3.14
N PRO A 66 -15.44 1.73 2.77
CA PRO A 66 -16.23 2.26 1.67
C PRO A 66 -16.01 1.54 0.33
N LEU A 67 -14.80 1.02 0.10
CA LEU A 67 -14.51 0.23 -1.09
C LEU A 67 -15.06 -1.19 -0.99
N TYR A 68 -15.02 -1.81 0.18
CA TYR A 68 -15.54 -3.16 0.39
C TYR A 68 -17.07 -3.23 0.31
N ASP A 69 -17.75 -2.19 0.83
CA ASP A 69 -19.21 -2.15 0.98
C ASP A 69 -19.91 -1.63 -0.30
N ASP A 70 -19.26 -0.78 -1.10
CA ASP A 70 -19.85 -0.22 -2.32
C ASP A 70 -19.27 -0.81 -3.61
N VAL A 71 -19.78 -1.98 -3.96
CA VAL A 71 -19.37 -2.73 -5.18
C VAL A 71 -19.63 -1.96 -6.49
N ARG A 72 -20.44 -0.89 -6.45
CA ARG A 72 -20.81 -0.09 -7.64
C ARG A 72 -19.85 1.04 -7.93
N MET A 73 -18.86 1.24 -7.07
CA MET A 73 -17.86 2.28 -7.25
C MET A 73 -16.82 1.84 -8.30
N PRO A 74 -16.74 2.50 -9.46
CA PRO A 74 -15.79 2.12 -10.52
C PRO A 74 -14.38 2.63 -10.19
N ILE A 75 -13.78 2.10 -9.14
CA ILE A 75 -12.42 2.42 -8.71
C ILE A 75 -11.44 1.50 -9.43
N SER A 76 -10.44 2.09 -10.11
CA SER A 76 -9.37 1.35 -10.78
C SER A 76 -8.10 1.26 -9.95
N LYS A 77 -7.83 2.25 -9.10
CA LYS A 77 -6.64 2.30 -8.25
C LYS A 77 -7.00 2.70 -6.83
N VAL A 78 -6.33 2.07 -5.87
CA VAL A 78 -6.34 2.47 -4.46
C VAL A 78 -5.01 3.11 -4.14
N VAL A 79 -5.02 4.38 -3.76
CA VAL A 79 -3.82 5.10 -3.31
C VAL A 79 -3.83 5.14 -1.80
N TRP A 80 -2.86 4.48 -1.20
CA TRP A 80 -2.64 4.51 0.24
C TRP A 80 -1.55 5.51 0.58
N ILE A 81 -1.87 6.47 1.43
CA ILE A 81 -0.95 7.53 1.86
C ILE A 81 -0.72 7.39 3.36
N ASN A 82 0.54 7.24 3.75
CA ASN A 82 0.99 7.28 5.13
C ASN A 82 1.53 8.67 5.49
N ASP A 83 2.28 8.75 6.57
CA ASP A 83 2.84 9.96 7.17
C ASP A 83 4.11 10.48 6.43
N VAL A 84 4.01 10.71 5.13
CA VAL A 84 5.11 11.17 4.29
C VAL A 84 4.80 12.47 3.57
N LEU A 85 5.84 13.20 3.23
CA LEU A 85 5.74 14.39 2.38
C LEU A 85 5.96 14.00 0.92
N PHE A 86 5.03 14.40 0.06
CA PHE A 86 5.11 14.17 -1.38
C PHE A 86 4.52 15.34 -2.14
N THR A 87 4.83 15.43 -3.43
CA THR A 87 4.24 16.41 -4.33
C THR A 87 3.17 15.75 -5.22
N PRO A 88 2.20 16.52 -5.76
CA PRO A 88 1.25 15.99 -6.73
C PRO A 88 1.91 15.32 -7.95
N HIS A 89 3.08 15.84 -8.37
CA HIS A 89 3.85 15.26 -9.47
C HIS A 89 4.39 13.87 -9.14
N MET A 90 4.92 13.67 -7.92
CA MET A 90 5.41 12.35 -7.48
C MET A 90 4.27 11.34 -7.42
N LEU A 91 3.11 11.74 -6.90
CA LEU A 91 1.93 10.88 -6.89
C LEU A 91 1.46 10.53 -8.31
N HIS A 92 1.43 11.52 -9.21
CA HIS A 92 1.07 11.29 -10.61
C HIS A 92 2.01 10.28 -11.26
N HIS A 93 3.33 10.40 -11.07
CA HIS A 93 4.31 9.45 -11.57
C HIS A 93 4.07 8.04 -11.04
N LEU A 94 3.85 7.91 -9.73
CA LEU A 94 3.61 6.60 -9.12
C LEU A 94 2.35 5.92 -9.68
N VAL A 95 1.25 6.66 -9.80
CA VAL A 95 -0.02 6.13 -10.35
C VAL A 95 0.14 5.68 -11.81
N HIS A 96 1.00 6.33 -12.58
CA HIS A 96 1.23 6.04 -14.00
C HIS A 96 2.48 5.16 -14.25
N THR A 97 3.08 4.61 -13.22
CA THR A 97 4.16 3.63 -13.37
C THR A 97 3.70 2.52 -14.33
N LEU A 98 4.55 2.14 -15.29
CA LEU A 98 4.23 1.13 -16.32
C LEU A 98 2.84 1.34 -16.98
N ASP A 99 2.51 2.60 -17.28
CA ASP A 99 1.20 3.00 -17.84
C ASP A 99 -0.01 2.54 -16.99
N GLY A 100 0.20 2.40 -15.67
CA GLY A 100 -0.80 1.92 -14.74
C GLY A 100 -0.99 0.40 -14.72
N THR A 101 -0.13 -0.35 -15.41
CA THR A 101 -0.20 -1.81 -15.51
C THR A 101 0.69 -2.45 -14.45
N TYR A 102 0.19 -2.55 -13.23
CA TYR A 102 0.85 -3.18 -12.08
C TYR A 102 -0.21 -3.61 -11.06
N ASP A 103 0.12 -4.57 -10.23
CA ASP A 103 -0.72 -4.99 -9.11
C ASP A 103 -0.52 -4.06 -7.91
N GLN A 104 0.75 -3.71 -7.63
CA GLN A 104 1.15 -2.77 -6.60
C GLN A 104 2.36 -1.96 -7.06
N ALA A 105 2.38 -0.67 -6.75
CA ALA A 105 3.54 0.21 -6.92
C ALA A 105 3.76 1.04 -5.67
N CYS A 106 5.01 1.12 -5.21
CA CYS A 106 5.40 1.90 -4.04
C CYS A 106 6.46 2.93 -4.40
N ALA A 107 6.35 4.12 -3.85
CA ALA A 107 7.42 5.09 -3.91
C ALA A 107 8.54 4.71 -2.93
N LEU A 108 9.77 5.07 -3.23
CA LEU A 108 10.85 5.03 -2.24
C LEU A 108 10.71 6.26 -1.34
N ASP A 109 10.70 6.05 -0.05
CA ASP A 109 10.66 7.10 0.95
C ASP A 109 11.99 7.20 1.69
N TYR A 110 12.36 8.42 2.04
CA TYR A 110 13.66 8.70 2.62
C TYR A 110 13.53 9.48 3.92
N PHE A 111 14.37 9.12 4.88
CA PHE A 111 14.57 9.88 6.09
C PHE A 111 16.05 10.22 6.24
N TRP A 112 16.40 11.53 6.26
CA TRP A 112 17.77 12.04 6.19
C TRP A 112 18.48 11.56 4.92
N LEU A 113 19.51 10.75 5.06
CA LEU A 113 20.35 10.22 3.97
C LEU A 113 20.02 8.77 3.60
N GLY A 114 19.02 8.17 4.24
CA GLY A 114 18.71 6.77 4.11
C GLY A 114 17.33 6.47 3.58
N PHE A 115 17.18 5.30 3.00
CA PHE A 115 15.90 4.70 2.67
C PHE A 115 15.24 4.20 3.96
N TYR A 116 13.98 4.57 4.19
CA TYR A 116 13.31 4.37 5.49
C TYR A 116 12.67 2.99 5.61
N ASP A 117 11.81 2.60 4.70
CA ASP A 117 10.97 1.40 4.83
C ASP A 117 11.67 0.09 4.44
N THR A 118 12.87 -0.13 4.97
CA THR A 118 13.65 -1.34 4.72
C THR A 118 13.04 -2.60 5.32
N TRP A 119 12.16 -2.47 6.32
CA TRP A 119 11.58 -3.61 7.01
C TRP A 119 10.55 -4.37 6.17
N VAL A 120 9.77 -3.67 5.36
CA VAL A 120 8.69 -4.26 4.55
C VAL A 120 9.18 -4.61 3.14
N LEU A 121 10.06 -3.78 2.56
CA LEU A 121 10.52 -3.97 1.19
C LEU A 121 11.30 -5.28 1.05
N ARG A 122 10.89 -6.08 0.07
CA ARG A 122 11.59 -7.28 -0.37
C ARG A 122 11.85 -7.17 -1.87
N ASP A 123 13.12 -7.31 -2.26
CA ASP A 123 13.45 -7.33 -3.68
C ASP A 123 12.80 -8.52 -4.40
N GLN A 124 12.98 -8.62 -5.69
CA GLN A 124 12.40 -9.72 -6.49
C GLN A 124 12.86 -11.12 -6.07
N TYR A 125 13.88 -11.23 -5.22
CA TYR A 125 14.40 -12.49 -4.67
C TYR A 125 13.98 -12.72 -3.21
N GLY A 126 13.15 -11.83 -2.65
CA GLY A 126 12.70 -11.89 -1.27
C GLY A 126 13.72 -11.37 -0.26
N GLU A 127 14.84 -10.79 -0.70
CA GLU A 127 15.87 -10.26 0.18
C GLU A 127 15.51 -8.86 0.69
N THR A 128 15.98 -8.53 1.89
CA THR A 128 15.84 -7.18 2.45
C THR A 128 16.78 -6.20 1.77
N VAL A 129 16.33 -4.98 1.59
CA VAL A 129 17.13 -3.87 1.09
C VAL A 129 17.94 -3.20 2.21
N ARG A 130 18.86 -2.33 1.83
CA ARG A 130 19.74 -1.59 2.76
C ARG A 130 19.21 -0.18 2.99
N PRO A 131 19.38 0.39 4.19
CA PRO A 131 18.99 1.78 4.44
C PRO A 131 19.91 2.79 3.74
N LEU A 132 21.15 2.44 3.45
CA LEU A 132 22.13 3.31 2.79
C LEU A 132 22.47 2.79 1.41
N TRP A 133 22.81 3.70 0.51
CA TRP A 133 23.27 3.36 -0.84
C TRP A 133 24.48 2.41 -0.82
N PRO A 134 24.52 1.40 -1.68
CA PRO A 134 23.47 0.97 -2.61
C PRO A 134 22.35 0.20 -1.89
N TYR A 135 21.10 0.63 -2.09
CA TYR A 135 19.93 0.05 -1.42
C TYR A 135 19.74 -1.42 -1.80
N PHE A 136 19.85 -1.70 -3.08
CA PHE A 136 19.71 -3.04 -3.64
C PHE A 136 21.07 -3.74 -3.80
N ARG A 137 21.08 -5.06 -3.68
CA ARG A 137 22.32 -5.85 -3.73
C ARG A 137 22.80 -6.07 -5.16
N ARG A 138 21.87 -6.21 -6.12
CA ARG A 138 22.20 -6.60 -7.49
C ARG A 138 22.47 -5.41 -8.39
N LYS A 139 23.38 -5.61 -9.34
CA LYS A 139 23.85 -4.53 -10.23
C LYS A 139 22.74 -3.96 -11.13
N HIS A 140 21.85 -4.83 -11.61
CA HIS A 140 20.75 -4.38 -12.47
C HIS A 140 19.73 -3.52 -11.71
N GLU A 141 19.39 -3.90 -10.47
CA GLU A 141 18.50 -3.11 -9.61
C GLU A 141 19.10 -1.73 -9.30
N ARG A 142 20.40 -1.68 -8.99
CA ARG A 142 21.11 -0.40 -8.77
C ARG A 142 21.08 0.49 -10.00
N ARG A 143 21.30 -0.09 -11.19
CA ARG A 143 21.20 0.64 -12.46
C ARG A 143 19.79 1.17 -12.71
N ALA A 144 18.75 0.41 -12.35
CA ALA A 144 17.37 0.85 -12.46
C ALA A 144 17.11 2.05 -11.53
N VAL A 145 17.62 2.02 -10.28
CA VAL A 145 17.55 3.19 -9.37
C VAL A 145 18.23 4.40 -9.98
N ASP A 146 19.48 4.25 -10.47
CA ASP A 146 20.23 5.35 -11.08
C ASP A 146 19.51 5.93 -12.31
N ALA A 147 18.83 5.08 -13.07
CA ALA A 147 18.07 5.46 -14.25
C ALA A 147 16.63 5.91 -13.92
N GLN A 148 16.24 5.95 -12.64
CA GLN A 148 14.88 6.27 -12.18
C GLN A 148 13.81 5.37 -12.84
N GLN A 149 14.14 4.11 -13.05
CA GLN A 149 13.24 3.11 -13.61
C GLN A 149 12.57 2.29 -12.51
N PRO A 150 11.35 1.79 -12.74
CA PRO A 150 10.70 0.87 -11.82
C PRO A 150 11.53 -0.38 -11.58
N ILE A 151 11.52 -0.87 -10.34
CA ILE A 151 12.25 -2.06 -9.91
C ILE A 151 11.21 -3.10 -9.48
N PRO A 152 11.21 -4.29 -10.08
CA PRO A 152 10.36 -5.38 -9.61
C PRO A 152 10.72 -5.78 -8.17
N VAL A 153 9.69 -5.95 -7.34
CA VAL A 153 9.83 -6.33 -5.92
C VAL A 153 8.77 -7.35 -5.55
N ASN A 154 9.04 -8.18 -4.56
CA ASN A 154 8.08 -9.16 -4.06
C ASN A 154 7.13 -8.56 -3.02
N ALA A 155 7.56 -7.56 -2.30
CA ALA A 155 6.74 -6.86 -1.33
C ALA A 155 7.23 -5.43 -1.17
N CYS A 156 6.32 -4.50 -1.07
CA CYS A 156 6.61 -3.14 -0.66
C CYS A 156 5.44 -2.54 0.11
N TRP A 157 5.76 -1.63 1.00
CA TRP A 157 4.81 -0.77 1.69
C TRP A 157 5.58 0.44 2.19
N ASN A 158 5.69 1.41 1.33
CA ASN A 158 6.43 2.63 1.62
C ASN A 158 5.44 3.75 1.93
N GLY A 159 5.92 4.95 2.12
CA GLY A 159 5.11 6.10 2.49
C GLY A 159 3.90 6.36 1.60
N VAL A 160 4.01 6.11 0.29
CA VAL A 160 2.88 6.07 -0.64
C VAL A 160 2.89 4.78 -1.43
N THR A 161 1.75 4.10 -1.44
CA THR A 161 1.56 2.83 -2.16
C THR A 161 0.30 2.90 -3.00
N VAL A 162 0.37 2.42 -4.23
CA VAL A 162 -0.77 2.34 -5.15
C VAL A 162 -1.03 0.89 -5.50
N PHE A 163 -2.28 0.47 -5.39
CA PHE A 163 -2.73 -0.87 -5.76
C PHE A 163 -3.69 -0.83 -6.94
N ASP A 164 -3.73 -1.89 -7.69
CA ASP A 164 -4.89 -2.17 -8.55
C ASP A 164 -6.09 -2.49 -7.65
N ALA A 165 -7.19 -1.76 -7.84
CA ALA A 165 -8.37 -1.90 -6.99
C ALA A 165 -9.05 -3.27 -7.10
N ARG A 166 -8.79 -4.03 -8.18
CA ARG A 166 -9.34 -5.38 -8.38
C ARG A 166 -9.00 -6.34 -7.23
N TRP A 167 -7.88 -6.14 -6.55
CA TRP A 167 -7.48 -6.94 -5.40
C TRP A 167 -8.36 -6.71 -4.16
N PHE A 168 -9.03 -5.57 -4.07
CA PHE A 168 -9.86 -5.17 -2.92
C PHE A 168 -11.36 -5.17 -3.24
N THR A 169 -11.74 -5.69 -4.38
CA THR A 169 -13.14 -5.82 -4.80
C THR A 169 -13.46 -7.28 -5.07
N ASN A 170 -14.76 -7.63 -5.11
CA ASN A 170 -15.21 -8.97 -5.49
C ASN A 170 -15.18 -9.19 -7.02
N ALA A 171 -14.42 -8.40 -7.75
CA ALA A 171 -14.21 -8.61 -9.17
C ALA A 171 -13.47 -9.95 -9.42
N THR A 172 -13.64 -10.51 -10.62
CA THR A 172 -12.91 -11.71 -11.03
C THR A 172 -11.41 -11.51 -10.77
N PRO A 173 -10.73 -12.44 -10.09
CA PRO A 173 -9.30 -12.30 -9.81
C PRO A 173 -8.57 -12.00 -11.11
N PRO A 174 -7.67 -11.00 -11.13
CA PRO A 174 -6.82 -10.81 -12.28
C PRO A 174 -6.01 -12.08 -12.48
N VAL A 175 -5.90 -12.52 -13.72
CA VAL A 175 -4.93 -13.56 -14.06
C VAL A 175 -3.57 -12.97 -13.68
N LEU A 176 -2.87 -13.60 -12.73
CA LEU A 176 -1.51 -13.24 -12.39
C LEU A 176 -0.69 -13.29 -13.68
N ARG A 177 -0.47 -12.16 -14.30
CA ARG A 177 0.52 -12.05 -15.36
C ARG A 177 1.86 -12.15 -14.65
N ARG A 178 2.44 -13.36 -14.67
CA ARG A 178 3.89 -13.44 -14.52
C ARG A 178 4.44 -12.62 -15.67
N GLU A 179 5.00 -11.45 -15.37
CA GLU A 179 5.86 -10.79 -16.34
C GLU A 179 6.88 -11.82 -16.81
N PRO A 180 7.20 -11.87 -18.12
CA PRO A 180 8.28 -12.72 -18.56
C PRO A 180 9.49 -12.33 -17.72
N ALA A 181 9.99 -13.28 -16.94
CA ALA A 181 11.23 -13.13 -16.22
C ALA A 181 12.21 -12.47 -17.19
N VAL A 182 12.89 -11.42 -16.74
CA VAL A 182 14.04 -10.88 -17.46
C VAL A 182 14.86 -12.11 -17.85
N ALA A 183 15.07 -12.34 -19.14
CA ALA A 183 15.25 -13.65 -19.76
C ALA A 183 16.42 -14.51 -19.28
N ASP A 184 17.15 -14.12 -18.26
CA ASP A 184 18.35 -14.79 -17.78
C ASP A 184 18.41 -15.06 -16.26
N LEU A 185 17.28 -14.92 -15.54
CA LEU A 185 17.28 -15.15 -14.10
C LEU A 185 16.37 -16.33 -13.76
N PRO A 186 16.86 -17.34 -12.99
CA PRO A 186 16.00 -18.38 -12.48
C PRO A 186 14.87 -17.73 -11.65
N PRO A 187 13.63 -18.22 -11.75
CA PRO A 187 12.55 -17.75 -10.91
C PRO A 187 13.00 -17.84 -9.45
N PRO A 188 12.77 -16.81 -8.62
CA PRO A 188 13.12 -16.88 -7.23
C PRO A 188 12.45 -18.10 -6.61
N PRO A 189 13.15 -18.83 -5.73
CA PRO A 189 12.51 -19.89 -4.97
C PRO A 189 11.44 -19.23 -4.11
N ILE A 190 10.18 -19.39 -4.48
CA ILE A 190 9.05 -19.01 -3.66
C ILE A 190 8.93 -20.06 -2.56
N GLU A 191 9.82 -20.01 -1.58
CA GLU A 191 9.58 -20.66 -0.31
C GLU A 191 8.50 -19.83 0.41
N ARG A 192 7.29 -20.33 0.35
CA ARG A 192 6.15 -19.75 1.07
C ARG A 192 6.34 -20.00 2.56
N ALA A 193 6.79 -18.99 3.26
CA ALA A 193 7.11 -19.06 4.69
C ALA A 193 5.88 -19.17 5.60
N ASP A 194 4.66 -19.09 5.07
CA ASP A 194 3.48 -18.83 5.90
C ASP A 194 2.35 -19.87 5.82
N GLY A 195 2.49 -20.91 4.99
CA GLY A 195 1.45 -21.93 4.86
C GLY A 195 0.08 -21.40 4.39
N LEU A 196 0.04 -20.20 3.82
CA LEU A 196 -1.20 -19.60 3.32
C LEU A 196 -1.56 -20.21 1.97
N ASP A 197 -2.80 -20.73 1.87
CA ASP A 197 -3.35 -21.18 0.60
C ASP A 197 -3.54 -19.98 -0.35
N TYR A 198 -2.86 -20.03 -1.48
CA TYR A 198 -3.13 -19.16 -2.63
C TYR A 198 -3.93 -19.96 -3.69
N PRO A 199 -4.88 -19.34 -4.40
CA PRO A 199 -5.09 -17.89 -4.50
C PRO A 199 -5.70 -17.27 -3.25
N ALA A 200 -5.28 -16.03 -2.93
CA ALA A 200 -5.84 -15.27 -1.85
C ALA A 200 -7.37 -15.14 -2.03
N LYS A 201 -8.12 -15.25 -0.95
CA LYS A 201 -9.56 -14.99 -0.99
C LYS A 201 -9.79 -13.50 -1.24
N LEU A 202 -10.50 -13.17 -2.29
CA LEU A 202 -10.92 -11.78 -2.55
C LEU A 202 -12.20 -11.47 -1.76
N PRO A 203 -12.40 -10.21 -1.38
CA PRO A 203 -11.44 -9.10 -1.47
C PRO A 203 -10.26 -9.26 -0.51
N LEU A 204 -9.09 -8.78 -0.90
CA LEU A 204 -7.93 -8.73 0.01
C LEU A 204 -8.24 -7.81 1.19
N GLN A 205 -7.80 -8.23 2.37
CA GLN A 205 -7.90 -7.46 3.60
C GLN A 205 -6.56 -7.46 4.33
N PHE A 206 -6.29 -6.39 5.04
CA PHE A 206 -5.15 -6.33 5.96
C PHE A 206 -5.37 -7.36 7.08
N ARG A 207 -4.34 -8.09 7.43
CA ARG A 207 -4.42 -9.18 8.41
C ARG A 207 -3.14 -9.30 9.23
N THR A 208 -3.21 -10.10 10.27
CA THR A 208 -2.07 -10.44 11.11
C THR A 208 -1.70 -11.90 10.93
N CYS A 209 -0.41 -12.18 11.12
CA CYS A 209 0.09 -13.53 11.22
C CYS A 209 0.90 -13.64 12.51
N ALA A 210 0.31 -14.20 13.57
CA ALA A 210 0.96 -14.32 14.87
C ALA A 210 2.32 -15.07 14.82
N PRO A 211 2.47 -16.16 14.05
CA PRO A 211 3.74 -16.89 14.00
C PRO A 211 4.78 -16.27 13.07
N CYS A 212 4.43 -15.39 12.14
CA CYS A 212 5.35 -14.94 11.09
C CYS A 212 6.11 -13.65 11.41
N ASN A 213 5.84 -13.01 12.54
CA ASN A 213 6.45 -11.71 12.90
C ASN A 213 6.56 -10.72 11.70
N ALA A 214 5.54 -10.73 10.84
CA ALA A 214 5.47 -9.92 9.62
C ALA A 214 4.55 -8.72 9.81
N SER A 215 4.84 -7.64 9.08
CA SER A 215 3.93 -6.50 9.01
C SER A 215 2.60 -6.91 8.35
N GLU A 216 1.50 -6.33 8.81
CA GLU A 216 0.18 -6.45 8.17
C GLU A 216 0.22 -6.05 6.69
N SER A 217 1.15 -5.19 6.31
CA SER A 217 1.36 -4.74 4.93
C SER A 217 1.99 -5.80 4.03
N ILE A 218 2.91 -6.61 4.56
CA ILE A 218 3.52 -7.73 3.82
C ILE A 218 2.45 -8.77 3.49
N LEU A 219 1.51 -8.98 4.39
CA LEU A 219 0.48 -10.00 4.23
C LEU A 219 -0.58 -9.64 3.17
N THR A 220 -0.60 -8.41 2.69
CA THR A 220 -1.43 -7.96 1.57
C THR A 220 -0.67 -7.86 0.26
N SER A 221 0.67 -7.89 0.30
CA SER A 221 1.50 -7.86 -0.90
C SER A 221 1.43 -9.22 -1.60
N VAL A 222 1.19 -9.21 -2.89
CA VAL A 222 1.00 -10.40 -3.74
C VAL A 222 2.07 -10.47 -4.81
#